data_8218647528ca4557e1c8f4ce28dcc6bf
#
_entry.id   8218647528ca4557e1c8f4ce28dcc6bf
#
_cell.length_a   1.000
_cell.length_b   1.000
_cell.length_c   1.000
_cell.angle_alpha   90.00
_cell.angle_beta   90.00
_cell.angle_gamma   90.00
#
_symmetry.space_group_name_H-M   'P 1'
#
loop_
_entity.id
_entity.type
_entity.pdbx_description
1 polymer ?
#
loop_
_entity_poly.entity_id
_entity_poly.type
_entity_poly.pdbx_seq_one_letter_code
_entity_poly.pdbx_strand_id
1 'polypeptide(L)'
;MTRTAILVGITMQQADFEYSMAELANLAEANAIEPVGEITQKLDRKNKATYVGKGKVDEIKSLADYEDVDLVIFNDELAPSQIRNLEELLEIEVMDRTRLILDIFAERAKTREAQLQVQVARLKYELPRVVGQGEGMDQQSGKGGLKNRGAGETKLEMDRRRIKNQISQLNKELDGLVAERQVQRRQRQKNEIPVVSLVGYTNAGKSTIMNAMVTAHSQTANKQVFEKDMLFATLETSVREIVLPDKKQFLLTDTVGFVSKLPHNLVKAFRSTLEEAAEADVLIHVVDVSHEHFDAMIKTTEETLAELDITDRPIIFAYNKADLATNVMFPRREGDSLYLSAREDTGLELLIEMIKEHVFNDYKTVTFVIPFDRGDVVSYLNENADVLETAYENEGTVLRVNAQESDRMKYAAFISEDTQKEG
;
A
#
# COMPACT_ATOMS: atom_id res chain seq x y z
N MET A 1 17.64 1.94 24.48
CA MET A 1 17.40 3.41 24.59
C MET A 1 16.74 3.82 23.30
N THR A 2 15.70 4.63 23.35
CA THR A 2 15.06 5.22 22.17
C THR A 2 16.03 6.25 21.61
N ARG A 3 16.31 6.24 20.31
CA ARG A 3 17.16 7.25 19.67
C ARG A 3 16.40 8.57 19.59
N THR A 4 17.11 9.68 19.73
CA THR A 4 16.54 11.02 19.62
C THR A 4 16.96 11.69 18.32
N ALA A 5 16.11 12.55 17.74
CA ALA A 5 16.40 13.23 16.48
C ALA A 5 15.87 14.67 16.40
N ILE A 6 16.59 15.52 15.65
CA ILE A 6 16.07 16.78 15.14
C ILE A 6 15.53 16.58 13.74
N LEU A 7 14.31 17.07 13.47
CA LEU A 7 13.71 17.07 12.16
C LEU A 7 14.02 18.34 11.41
N VAL A 8 14.42 18.22 10.13
CA VAL A 8 14.81 19.37 9.31
C VAL A 8 14.04 19.38 8.00
N GLY A 9 13.37 20.51 7.70
CA GLY A 9 12.62 20.70 6.47
C GLY A 9 12.85 22.02 5.77
N ILE A 10 12.68 22.04 4.44
CA ILE A 10 12.68 23.26 3.63
C ILE A 10 11.28 23.47 3.06
N THR A 11 10.71 24.66 3.28
CA THR A 11 9.50 25.09 2.59
C THR A 11 9.84 25.97 1.37
N MET A 12 9.25 25.62 0.24
CA MET A 12 9.30 26.40 -1.00
C MET A 12 7.91 26.99 -1.32
N GLN A 13 7.16 27.42 -0.29
CA GLN A 13 5.78 27.93 -0.35
C GLN A 13 4.72 26.85 -0.68
N GLN A 14 4.99 25.61 -0.35
CA GLN A 14 4.01 24.53 -0.48
C GLN A 14 2.95 24.64 0.62
N ALA A 15 1.67 24.48 0.26
CA ALA A 15 0.56 24.60 1.20
C ALA A 15 0.53 23.44 2.23
N ASP A 16 1.13 22.30 1.90
CA ASP A 16 1.15 21.04 2.64
C ASP A 16 2.46 20.81 3.44
N PHE A 17 3.27 21.87 3.63
CA PHE A 17 4.59 21.73 4.28
C PHE A 17 4.49 21.30 5.74
N GLU A 18 3.60 21.93 6.52
CA GLU A 18 3.38 21.59 7.94
C GLU A 18 2.92 20.14 8.09
N TYR A 19 2.00 19.71 7.23
CA TYR A 19 1.59 18.32 7.15
C TYR A 19 2.77 17.38 6.86
N SER A 20 3.62 17.73 5.88
CA SER A 20 4.80 16.93 5.52
C SER A 20 5.81 16.78 6.67
N MET A 21 5.93 17.81 7.54
CA MET A 21 6.77 17.76 8.73
C MET A 21 6.14 16.91 9.83
N ALA A 22 4.84 17.05 10.08
CA ALA A 22 4.10 16.20 11.01
C ALA A 22 4.17 14.71 10.58
N GLU A 23 4.05 14.43 9.29
CA GLU A 23 4.24 13.07 8.76
C GLU A 23 5.67 12.56 8.98
N LEU A 24 6.69 13.40 8.82
CA LEU A 24 8.08 13.02 9.11
C LEU A 24 8.27 12.65 10.59
N ALA A 25 7.63 13.38 11.51
CA ALA A 25 7.64 13.04 12.93
C ALA A 25 7.01 11.67 13.18
N ASN A 26 5.83 11.41 12.62
CA ASN A 26 5.17 10.11 12.73
C ASN A 26 6.00 8.96 12.12
N LEU A 27 6.74 9.21 11.03
CA LEU A 27 7.68 8.25 10.44
C LEU A 27 8.87 7.97 11.36
N ALA A 28 9.41 8.99 12.03
CA ALA A 28 10.48 8.83 13.02
C ALA A 28 10.00 7.98 14.20
N GLU A 29 8.84 8.29 14.77
CA GLU A 29 8.22 7.51 15.86
C GLU A 29 7.93 6.06 15.45
N ALA A 30 7.48 5.82 14.21
CA ALA A 30 7.26 4.48 13.68
C ALA A 30 8.54 3.64 13.61
N ASN A 31 9.72 4.29 13.60
CA ASN A 31 11.04 3.69 13.63
C ASN A 31 11.70 3.77 15.02
N ALA A 32 10.91 3.94 16.08
CA ALA A 32 11.36 4.09 17.46
C ALA A 32 12.42 5.20 17.65
N ILE A 33 12.29 6.30 16.89
CA ILE A 33 13.10 7.52 17.01
C ILE A 33 12.20 8.63 17.55
N GLU A 34 12.60 9.27 18.65
CA GLU A 34 11.87 10.35 19.31
C GLU A 34 12.29 11.71 18.71
N PRO A 35 11.37 12.45 18.05
CA PRO A 35 11.65 13.82 17.62
C PRO A 35 11.71 14.76 18.83
N VAL A 36 12.87 15.37 19.09
CA VAL A 36 13.04 16.33 20.20
C VAL A 36 13.09 17.78 19.74
N GLY A 37 13.20 18.03 18.44
CA GLY A 37 13.21 19.37 17.87
C GLY A 37 12.91 19.40 16.38
N GLU A 38 12.45 20.55 15.91
CA GLU A 38 12.15 20.78 14.49
C GLU A 38 12.83 22.09 14.04
N ILE A 39 13.53 22.04 12.91
CA ILE A 39 14.13 23.20 12.27
C ILE A 39 13.64 23.30 10.84
N THR A 40 13.04 24.43 10.51
CA THR A 40 12.53 24.70 9.18
C THR A 40 13.24 25.91 8.53
N GLN A 41 13.34 25.90 7.23
CA GLN A 41 13.89 27.01 6.47
C GLN A 41 13.06 27.29 5.22
N LYS A 42 12.72 28.56 4.98
CA LYS A 42 12.12 29.00 3.73
C LYS A 42 13.20 29.32 2.73
N LEU A 43 13.20 28.64 1.59
CA LEU A 43 14.16 28.85 0.50
C LEU A 43 13.46 28.74 -0.86
N ASP A 44 13.93 29.50 -1.84
CA ASP A 44 13.49 29.34 -3.24
C ASP A 44 14.15 28.13 -3.91
N ARG A 45 15.34 27.73 -3.44
CA ARG A 45 16.10 26.58 -3.95
C ARG A 45 16.87 25.91 -2.81
N LYS A 46 16.88 24.58 -2.83
CA LYS A 46 17.71 23.75 -1.93
C LYS A 46 19.19 24.03 -2.18
N ASN A 47 19.98 24.13 -1.11
CA ASN A 47 21.43 24.27 -1.23
C ASN A 47 22.03 22.97 -1.80
N LYS A 48 22.87 23.09 -2.83
CA LYS A 48 23.47 21.92 -3.51
C LYS A 48 24.45 21.16 -2.62
N ALA A 49 25.11 21.84 -1.68
CA ALA A 49 26.16 21.26 -0.81
C ALA A 49 25.56 20.69 0.50
N THR A 50 24.61 21.39 1.11
CA THR A 50 24.16 21.14 2.48
C THR A 50 22.64 21.09 2.62
N TYR A 51 21.88 21.11 1.51
CA TYR A 51 20.42 21.14 1.50
C TYR A 51 19.85 22.43 2.10
N VAL A 52 20.22 22.81 3.32
CA VAL A 52 19.91 24.09 3.99
C VAL A 52 21.03 25.12 3.83
N GLY A 53 20.78 26.39 4.16
CA GLY A 53 21.79 27.43 4.19
C GLY A 53 22.80 27.23 5.32
N LYS A 54 24.02 27.83 5.17
CA LYS A 54 25.14 27.67 6.14
C LYS A 54 24.73 28.06 7.57
N GLY A 55 24.10 29.22 7.77
CA GLY A 55 23.66 29.64 9.11
C GLY A 55 22.62 28.68 9.73
N LYS A 56 21.83 27.98 8.88
CA LYS A 56 20.91 26.98 9.37
C LYS A 56 21.62 25.68 9.78
N VAL A 57 22.74 25.33 9.12
CA VAL A 57 23.62 24.23 9.57
C VAL A 57 24.19 24.52 10.96
N ASP A 58 24.64 25.76 11.21
CA ASP A 58 25.17 26.16 12.52
C ASP A 58 24.09 26.11 13.61
N GLU A 59 22.83 26.47 13.27
CA GLU A 59 21.68 26.38 14.16
C GLU A 59 21.32 24.89 14.47
N ILE A 60 21.33 24.02 13.46
CA ILE A 60 21.11 22.58 13.64
C ILE A 60 22.17 21.99 14.57
N LYS A 61 23.45 22.32 14.36
CA LYS A 61 24.56 21.85 15.21
C LYS A 61 24.38 22.32 16.66
N SER A 62 24.06 23.59 16.86
CA SER A 62 23.85 24.16 18.20
C SER A 62 22.70 23.49 18.94
N LEU A 63 21.58 23.18 18.25
CA LEU A 63 20.45 22.49 18.84
C LEU A 63 20.79 21.02 19.11
N ALA A 64 21.50 20.37 18.19
CA ALA A 64 21.93 18.98 18.35
C ALA A 64 22.86 18.79 19.56
N ASP A 65 23.79 19.70 19.75
CA ASP A 65 24.70 19.71 20.91
C ASP A 65 23.95 20.00 22.22
N TYR A 66 22.92 20.86 22.19
CA TYR A 66 22.12 21.21 23.35
C TYR A 66 21.22 20.09 23.82
N GLU A 67 20.52 19.44 22.88
CA GLU A 67 19.58 18.33 23.15
C GLU A 67 20.28 16.96 23.22
N ASP A 68 21.58 16.87 22.95
CA ASP A 68 22.39 15.63 22.92
C ASP A 68 21.72 14.53 22.07
N VAL A 69 21.38 14.88 20.80
CA VAL A 69 20.63 13.99 19.93
C VAL A 69 21.51 13.00 19.17
N ASP A 70 20.96 11.83 18.83
CA ASP A 70 21.68 10.76 18.13
C ASP A 70 21.81 11.02 16.62
N LEU A 71 20.85 11.75 16.00
CA LEU A 71 20.82 11.98 14.57
C LEU A 71 19.97 13.19 14.16
N VAL A 72 20.13 13.60 12.89
CA VAL A 72 19.32 14.63 12.23
C VAL A 72 18.59 14.01 11.04
N ILE A 73 17.26 14.19 10.94
CA ILE A 73 16.43 13.63 9.87
C ILE A 73 15.93 14.74 8.96
N PHE A 74 16.19 14.61 7.66
CA PHE A 74 15.78 15.58 6.63
C PHE A 74 14.50 15.11 5.92
N ASN A 75 13.56 16.04 5.69
CA ASN A 75 12.23 15.78 5.12
C ASN A 75 12.21 15.49 3.61
N ASP A 76 13.33 15.51 2.94
CA ASP A 76 13.49 15.17 1.53
C ASP A 76 14.63 14.17 1.35
N GLU A 77 14.67 13.49 0.20
CA GLU A 77 15.82 12.69 -0.18
C GLU A 77 17.05 13.61 -0.40
N LEU A 78 18.18 13.24 0.17
CA LEU A 78 19.43 13.96 0.08
C LEU A 78 20.36 13.32 -0.97
N ALA A 79 21.09 14.16 -1.70
CA ALA A 79 22.18 13.67 -2.52
C ALA A 79 23.31 13.10 -1.64
N PRO A 80 24.06 12.09 -2.12
CA PRO A 80 25.17 11.50 -1.36
C PRO A 80 26.21 12.52 -0.87
N SER A 81 26.48 13.56 -1.67
CA SER A 81 27.38 14.66 -1.30
C SER A 81 26.80 15.54 -0.18
N GLN A 82 25.47 15.73 -0.16
CA GLN A 82 24.82 16.49 0.91
C GLN A 82 24.90 15.77 2.24
N ILE A 83 24.62 14.47 2.26
CA ILE A 83 24.73 13.65 3.49
C ILE A 83 26.16 13.75 4.05
N ARG A 84 27.16 13.47 3.22
CA ARG A 84 28.56 13.53 3.66
C ARG A 84 28.95 14.90 4.20
N ASN A 85 28.60 15.98 3.48
CA ASN A 85 28.95 17.34 3.92
C ASN A 85 28.25 17.73 5.21
N LEU A 86 27.00 17.27 5.40
CA LEU A 86 26.25 17.52 6.63
C LEU A 86 26.81 16.71 7.80
N GLU A 87 27.13 15.42 7.62
CA GLU A 87 27.77 14.59 8.66
C GLU A 87 29.13 15.16 9.07
N GLU A 88 29.92 15.67 8.11
CA GLU A 88 31.21 16.29 8.39
C GLU A 88 31.05 17.61 9.17
N LEU A 89 30.04 18.44 8.87
CA LEU A 89 29.80 19.72 9.53
C LEU A 89 29.12 19.57 10.89
N LEU A 90 28.16 18.66 10.97
CA LEU A 90 27.35 18.44 12.18
C LEU A 90 28.04 17.50 13.18
N GLU A 91 28.92 16.63 12.73
CA GLU A 91 29.60 15.59 13.52
C GLU A 91 28.61 14.58 14.14
N ILE A 92 27.44 14.38 13.50
CA ILE A 92 26.36 13.52 13.92
C ILE A 92 25.80 12.76 12.72
N GLU A 93 25.14 11.64 12.95
CA GLU A 93 24.49 10.86 11.89
C GLU A 93 23.41 11.68 11.17
N VAL A 94 23.41 11.63 9.84
CA VAL A 94 22.41 12.27 8.99
C VAL A 94 21.58 11.21 8.28
N MET A 95 20.26 11.31 8.45
CA MET A 95 19.27 10.46 7.78
C MET A 95 18.36 11.31 6.90
N ASP A 96 17.99 10.79 5.75
CA ASP A 96 16.97 11.40 4.92
C ASP A 96 15.65 10.61 5.00
N ARG A 97 14.56 11.20 4.51
CA ARG A 97 13.23 10.60 4.51
C ARG A 97 13.21 9.23 3.82
N THR A 98 13.97 9.06 2.73
CA THR A 98 14.04 7.80 1.99
C THR A 98 14.64 6.68 2.84
N ARG A 99 15.73 6.95 3.55
CA ARG A 99 16.36 5.98 4.45
C ARG A 99 15.44 5.61 5.60
N LEU A 100 14.76 6.61 6.19
CA LEU A 100 13.81 6.39 7.28
C LEU A 100 12.67 5.44 6.85
N ILE A 101 12.08 5.66 5.68
CA ILE A 101 11.03 4.78 5.12
C ILE A 101 11.60 3.37 4.85
N LEU A 102 12.80 3.25 4.30
CA LEU A 102 13.45 1.95 4.06
C LEU A 102 13.72 1.18 5.35
N ASP A 103 14.11 1.85 6.42
CA ASP A 103 14.36 1.22 7.72
C ASP A 103 13.05 0.72 8.34
N ILE A 104 11.94 1.48 8.25
CA ILE A 104 10.60 1.03 8.65
C ILE A 104 10.19 -0.22 7.86
N PHE A 105 10.39 -0.20 6.54
CA PHE A 105 10.05 -1.34 5.70
C PHE A 105 10.89 -2.58 6.02
N ALA A 106 12.18 -2.40 6.32
CA ALA A 106 13.06 -3.51 6.70
C ALA A 106 12.61 -4.18 8.01
N GLU A 107 12.10 -3.41 8.96
CA GLU A 107 11.55 -3.93 10.22
C GLU A 107 10.21 -4.66 10.02
N ARG A 108 9.38 -4.17 9.07
CA ARG A 108 8.03 -4.70 8.82
C ARG A 108 8.00 -5.90 7.87
N ALA A 109 9.01 -6.10 7.03
CA ALA A 109 9.07 -7.17 6.04
C ALA A 109 9.19 -8.54 6.70
N LYS A 110 8.12 -9.34 6.68
CA LYS A 110 8.06 -10.69 7.27
C LYS A 110 8.19 -11.79 6.23
N THR A 111 7.65 -11.58 5.01
CA THR A 111 7.75 -12.56 3.93
C THR A 111 9.09 -12.45 3.20
N ARG A 112 9.50 -13.56 2.58
CA ARG A 112 10.73 -13.59 1.78
C ARG A 112 10.71 -12.59 0.64
N GLU A 113 9.55 -12.43 0.00
CA GLU A 113 9.37 -11.47 -1.09
C GLU A 113 9.55 -10.02 -0.61
N ALA A 114 8.85 -9.61 0.45
CA ALA A 114 8.98 -8.26 1.01
C ALA A 114 10.43 -7.97 1.46
N GLN A 115 11.10 -8.95 2.09
CA GLN A 115 12.50 -8.83 2.46
C GLN A 115 13.42 -8.60 1.26
N LEU A 116 13.22 -9.36 0.17
CA LEU A 116 13.99 -9.18 -1.06
C LEU A 116 13.76 -7.82 -1.69
N GLN A 117 12.50 -7.36 -1.76
CA GLN A 117 12.14 -6.04 -2.28
C GLN A 117 12.82 -4.93 -1.50
N VAL A 118 12.74 -4.96 -0.17
CA VAL A 118 13.39 -3.97 0.70
C VAL A 118 14.90 -4.01 0.54
N GLN A 119 15.52 -5.20 0.48
CA GLN A 119 16.97 -5.32 0.26
C GLN A 119 17.40 -4.74 -1.07
N VAL A 120 16.66 -5.01 -2.16
CA VAL A 120 16.94 -4.42 -3.48
C VAL A 120 16.82 -2.90 -3.45
N ALA A 121 15.75 -2.38 -2.81
CA ALA A 121 15.54 -0.94 -2.68
C ALA A 121 16.66 -0.28 -1.88
N ARG A 122 17.07 -0.88 -0.75
CA ARG A 122 18.19 -0.41 0.08
C ARG A 122 19.52 -0.38 -0.68
N LEU A 123 19.85 -1.44 -1.38
CA LEU A 123 21.06 -1.51 -2.20
C LEU A 123 21.05 -0.48 -3.35
N LYS A 124 19.90 -0.22 -3.96
CA LYS A 124 19.73 0.83 -4.97
C LYS A 124 19.92 2.24 -4.37
N TYR A 125 19.44 2.47 -3.16
CA TYR A 125 19.64 3.70 -2.41
C TYR A 125 21.12 3.89 -2.00
N GLU A 126 21.79 2.82 -1.58
CA GLU A 126 23.20 2.83 -1.16
C GLU A 126 24.18 2.96 -2.33
N LEU A 127 23.86 2.39 -3.49
CA LEU A 127 24.75 2.33 -4.65
C LEU A 127 25.38 3.69 -5.08
N PRO A 128 24.63 4.80 -5.19
CA PRO A 128 25.21 6.11 -5.50
C PRO A 128 26.02 6.69 -4.33
N ARG A 129 25.75 6.26 -3.10
CA ARG A 129 26.42 6.74 -1.87
C ARG A 129 27.82 6.15 -1.70
N VAL A 130 28.01 4.90 -2.09
CA VAL A 130 29.34 4.27 -2.13
C VAL A 130 30.27 4.96 -3.12
N VAL A 131 29.77 5.43 -4.26
CA VAL A 131 30.56 6.16 -5.26
C VAL A 131 31.07 7.52 -4.73
N GLY A 132 30.32 8.19 -3.87
CA GLY A 132 30.70 9.49 -3.28
C GLY A 132 31.80 9.42 -2.21
N GLN A 133 32.04 8.27 -1.61
CA GLN A 133 33.09 8.11 -0.57
C GLN A 133 34.51 8.13 -1.12
N GLY A 134 34.70 7.89 -2.41
CA GLY A 134 36.04 7.87 -3.06
C GLY A 134 36.60 9.20 -3.43
N GLU A 135 35.76 10.18 -3.72
CA GLU A 135 36.22 11.53 -4.12
C GLU A 135 36.88 12.32 -2.95
N GLY A 136 36.53 11.98 -1.70
CA GLY A 136 37.12 12.58 -0.50
C GLY A 136 38.51 12.04 -0.15
N MET A 137 38.81 10.78 -0.48
CA MET A 137 40.16 10.20 -0.21
C MET A 137 41.23 10.70 -1.17
N ASP A 138 40.86 11.13 -2.38
CA ASP A 138 41.82 11.68 -3.34
C ASP A 138 42.31 13.09 -3.00
N GLN A 139 41.55 13.87 -2.21
CA GLN A 139 41.95 15.23 -1.81
C GLN A 139 42.90 15.27 -0.60
N GLN A 140 42.89 14.25 0.27
CA GLN A 140 43.81 14.18 1.43
C GLN A 140 45.19 13.62 1.10
N SER A 141 45.41 12.99 -0.05
CA SER A 141 46.73 12.49 -0.45
C SER A 141 47.51 13.45 -1.35
N GLY A 142 47.56 14.72 -0.96
CA GLY A 142 48.52 15.66 -1.49
C GLY A 142 49.95 15.29 -1.10
N LYS A 143 50.73 14.73 -2.05
CA LYS A 143 52.14 14.27 -1.97
C LYS A 143 52.36 12.77 -1.78
N GLY A 144 51.93 11.99 -2.71
CA GLY A 144 52.34 10.57 -2.77
C GLY A 144 51.98 9.96 -4.12
N GLY A 145 52.99 9.48 -4.84
CA GLY A 145 52.97 9.15 -6.26
C GLY A 145 51.87 8.20 -6.75
N LEU A 146 51.82 8.11 -8.07
CA LEU A 146 50.92 7.34 -8.98
C LEU A 146 50.38 5.96 -8.51
N LYS A 147 50.95 5.34 -7.48
CA LYS A 147 50.56 4.02 -6.99
C LYS A 147 49.28 3.99 -6.11
N ASN A 148 48.88 5.10 -5.48
CA ASN A 148 47.73 5.11 -4.58
C ASN A 148 46.40 5.43 -5.28
N ARG A 149 46.40 6.11 -6.43
CA ARG A 149 45.19 6.43 -7.18
C ARG A 149 44.52 5.16 -7.75
N GLY A 150 45.31 4.22 -8.29
CA GLY A 150 44.79 2.99 -8.84
C GLY A 150 44.17 2.00 -7.82
N ALA A 151 44.66 2.02 -6.56
CA ALA A 151 44.16 1.10 -5.52
C ALA A 151 42.83 1.57 -4.91
N GLY A 152 42.60 2.91 -4.80
CA GLY A 152 41.35 3.47 -4.30
C GLY A 152 40.23 3.36 -5.34
N GLU A 153 40.49 3.66 -6.59
CA GLU A 153 39.55 3.52 -7.70
C GLU A 153 39.12 2.05 -7.89
N THR A 154 40.08 1.11 -7.83
CA THR A 154 39.79 -0.32 -7.95
C THR A 154 38.93 -0.84 -6.79
N LYS A 155 39.11 -0.34 -5.57
CA LYS A 155 38.28 -0.76 -4.42
C LYS A 155 36.85 -0.29 -4.57
N LEU A 156 36.63 0.97 -4.90
CA LEU A 156 35.31 1.55 -5.13
C LEU A 156 34.58 0.87 -6.30
N GLU A 157 35.30 0.60 -7.39
CA GLU A 157 34.73 -0.10 -8.54
C GLU A 157 34.35 -1.55 -8.17
N MET A 158 35.16 -2.22 -7.36
CA MET A 158 34.83 -3.56 -6.85
C MET A 158 33.60 -3.52 -5.94
N ASP A 159 33.50 -2.56 -5.03
CA ASP A 159 32.33 -2.43 -4.13
C ASP A 159 31.06 -2.12 -4.94
N ARG A 160 31.13 -1.22 -5.91
CA ARG A 160 30.02 -0.92 -6.83
C ARG A 160 29.60 -2.16 -7.63
N ARG A 161 30.57 -2.91 -8.13
CA ARG A 161 30.32 -4.17 -8.88
C ARG A 161 29.70 -5.23 -7.99
N ARG A 162 30.14 -5.34 -6.74
CA ARG A 162 29.58 -6.23 -5.73
C ARG A 162 28.11 -5.92 -5.48
N ILE A 163 27.77 -4.63 -5.20
CA ILE A 163 26.38 -4.20 -4.98
C ILE A 163 25.52 -4.46 -6.22
N LYS A 164 25.99 -4.17 -7.43
CA LYS A 164 25.23 -4.46 -8.67
C LYS A 164 24.98 -5.96 -8.86
N ASN A 165 25.97 -6.80 -8.55
CA ASN A 165 25.81 -8.24 -8.62
C ASN A 165 24.80 -8.76 -7.60
N GLN A 166 24.81 -8.21 -6.36
CA GLN A 166 23.83 -8.53 -5.34
C GLN A 166 22.42 -8.13 -5.79
N ILE A 167 22.21 -6.92 -6.31
CA ILE A 167 20.93 -6.47 -6.86
C ILE A 167 20.46 -7.43 -7.96
N SER A 168 21.34 -7.83 -8.87
CA SER A 168 21.00 -8.76 -9.97
C SER A 168 20.59 -10.14 -9.44
N GLN A 169 21.27 -10.65 -8.41
CA GLN A 169 20.94 -11.93 -7.78
C GLN A 169 19.60 -11.89 -7.06
N LEU A 170 19.36 -10.84 -6.27
CA LEU A 170 18.11 -10.65 -5.53
C LEU A 170 16.91 -10.47 -6.49
N ASN A 171 17.08 -9.72 -7.60
CA ASN A 171 16.03 -9.59 -8.60
C ASN A 171 15.68 -10.93 -9.25
N LYS A 172 16.67 -11.82 -9.56
CA LYS A 172 16.38 -13.15 -10.10
C LYS A 172 15.57 -14.03 -9.13
N GLU A 173 15.87 -13.92 -7.83
CA GLU A 173 15.10 -14.64 -6.80
C GLU A 173 13.67 -14.09 -6.72
N LEU A 174 13.53 -12.77 -6.77
CA LEU A 174 12.24 -12.09 -6.77
C LEU A 174 11.39 -12.47 -7.99
N ASP A 175 11.99 -12.48 -9.19
CA ASP A 175 11.31 -12.89 -10.44
C ASP A 175 10.78 -14.34 -10.35
N GLY A 176 11.50 -15.23 -9.66
CA GLY A 176 11.04 -16.60 -9.38
C GLY A 176 9.77 -16.63 -8.52
N LEU A 177 9.74 -15.85 -7.43
CA LEU A 177 8.57 -15.78 -6.53
C LEU A 177 7.35 -15.14 -7.23
N VAL A 178 7.58 -14.11 -8.05
CA VAL A 178 6.52 -13.49 -8.86
C VAL A 178 5.92 -14.50 -9.86
N ALA A 179 6.76 -15.33 -10.52
CA ALA A 179 6.28 -16.36 -11.44
C ALA A 179 5.41 -17.42 -10.73
N GLU A 180 5.80 -17.89 -9.54
CA GLU A 180 5.00 -18.81 -8.73
C GLU A 180 3.63 -18.18 -8.34
N ARG A 181 3.62 -16.92 -7.94
CA ARG A 181 2.40 -16.19 -7.63
C ARG A 181 1.48 -16.08 -8.85
N GLN A 182 2.00 -15.79 -10.04
CA GLN A 182 1.22 -15.73 -11.27
C GLN A 182 0.52 -17.06 -11.60
N VAL A 183 1.16 -18.20 -11.32
CA VAL A 183 0.51 -19.52 -11.48
C VAL A 183 -0.69 -19.67 -10.52
N GLN A 184 -0.51 -19.29 -9.26
CA GLN A 184 -1.60 -19.33 -8.27
C GLN A 184 -2.75 -18.39 -8.65
N ARG A 185 -2.43 -17.19 -9.19
CA ARG A 185 -3.42 -16.21 -9.68
C ARG A 185 -4.24 -16.76 -10.84
N ARG A 186 -3.59 -17.38 -11.84
CA ARG A 186 -4.31 -18.01 -12.97
C ARG A 186 -5.30 -19.08 -12.52
N GLN A 187 -5.02 -19.80 -11.44
CA GLN A 187 -5.97 -20.75 -10.85
C GLN A 187 -7.16 -20.04 -10.21
N ARG A 188 -6.97 -18.89 -9.55
CA ARG A 188 -8.04 -18.07 -8.97
C ARG A 188 -8.92 -17.46 -10.05
N GLN A 189 -8.34 -16.91 -11.12
CA GLN A 189 -9.08 -16.37 -12.28
C GLN A 189 -9.97 -17.42 -12.96
N LYS A 190 -9.56 -18.70 -12.97
CA LYS A 190 -10.40 -19.78 -13.49
C LYS A 190 -11.65 -20.05 -12.64
N ASN A 191 -11.64 -19.64 -11.37
CA ASN A 191 -12.78 -19.80 -10.47
C ASN A 191 -13.74 -18.60 -10.51
N GLU A 192 -13.48 -17.60 -11.36
CA GLU A 192 -14.31 -16.40 -11.58
C GLU A 192 -14.68 -15.65 -10.29
N ILE A 193 -13.82 -15.74 -9.25
CA ILE A 193 -14.04 -15.02 -7.98
C ILE A 193 -13.52 -13.59 -8.14
N PRO A 194 -14.39 -12.56 -8.04
CA PRO A 194 -13.97 -11.17 -8.16
C PRO A 194 -12.96 -10.77 -7.09
N VAL A 195 -12.07 -9.83 -7.45
CA VAL A 195 -11.04 -9.28 -6.56
C VAL A 195 -11.33 -7.80 -6.28
N VAL A 196 -11.44 -7.46 -4.99
CA VAL A 196 -11.63 -6.09 -4.50
C VAL A 196 -10.38 -5.68 -3.73
N SER A 197 -9.78 -4.55 -4.08
CA SER A 197 -8.54 -4.12 -3.43
C SER A 197 -8.70 -2.82 -2.65
N LEU A 198 -8.25 -2.83 -1.39
CA LEU A 198 -8.18 -1.64 -0.56
C LEU A 198 -6.90 -0.88 -0.90
N VAL A 199 -7.04 0.35 -1.34
CA VAL A 199 -5.93 1.29 -1.62
C VAL A 199 -6.13 2.56 -0.81
N GLY A 200 -5.07 3.34 -0.63
CA GLY A 200 -5.18 4.62 0.06
C GLY A 200 -3.97 4.90 0.95
N TYR A 201 -4.00 6.06 1.55
CA TYR A 201 -2.91 6.56 2.36
C TYR A 201 -2.63 5.66 3.58
N THR A 202 -1.40 5.69 4.10
CA THR A 202 -1.08 4.95 5.33
C THR A 202 -1.96 5.45 6.48
N ASN A 203 -2.34 4.57 7.38
CA ASN A 203 -3.23 4.85 8.51
C ASN A 203 -4.65 5.36 8.15
N ALA A 204 -5.11 5.25 6.89
CA ALA A 204 -6.50 5.60 6.53
C ALA A 204 -7.55 4.59 7.05
N GLY A 205 -7.12 3.44 7.57
CA GLY A 205 -7.99 2.40 8.14
C GLY A 205 -8.32 1.25 7.18
N LYS A 206 -7.47 0.98 6.18
CA LYS A 206 -7.62 -0.15 5.25
C LYS A 206 -7.74 -1.48 5.97
N SER A 207 -6.79 -1.79 6.85
CA SER A 207 -6.78 -3.03 7.62
C SER A 207 -7.95 -3.13 8.60
N THR A 208 -8.45 -2.00 9.11
CA THR A 208 -9.65 -1.92 9.96
C THR A 208 -10.89 -2.33 9.16
N ILE A 209 -11.06 -1.78 7.94
CA ILE A 209 -12.16 -2.17 7.04
C ILE A 209 -12.08 -3.67 6.73
N MET A 210 -10.87 -4.18 6.37
CA MET A 210 -10.70 -5.61 6.10
C MET A 210 -11.09 -6.47 7.31
N ASN A 211 -10.61 -6.14 8.51
CA ASN A 211 -10.90 -6.90 9.72
C ASN A 211 -12.40 -6.87 10.07
N ALA A 212 -13.05 -5.72 9.92
CA ALA A 212 -14.47 -5.57 10.16
C ALA A 212 -15.29 -6.45 9.18
N MET A 213 -14.95 -6.43 7.88
CA MET A 213 -15.61 -7.28 6.88
C MET A 213 -15.36 -8.78 7.14
N VAL A 214 -14.13 -9.17 7.48
CA VAL A 214 -13.79 -10.56 7.83
C VAL A 214 -14.56 -11.02 9.06
N THR A 215 -14.67 -10.17 10.08
CA THR A 215 -15.39 -10.51 11.31
C THR A 215 -16.88 -10.69 11.05
N ALA A 216 -17.47 -9.85 10.19
CA ALA A 216 -18.90 -9.93 9.86
C ALA A 216 -19.25 -11.09 8.93
N HIS A 217 -18.36 -11.54 8.02
CA HIS A 217 -18.70 -12.43 6.91
C HIS A 217 -17.78 -13.65 6.74
N SER A 218 -16.76 -13.87 7.59
CA SER A 218 -15.92 -15.05 7.47
C SER A 218 -16.31 -16.14 8.46
N GLN A 219 -16.52 -17.35 7.96
CA GLN A 219 -16.76 -18.54 8.80
C GLN A 219 -15.48 -19.03 9.53
N THR A 220 -14.31 -18.53 9.15
CA THR A 220 -13.01 -18.87 9.75
C THR A 220 -12.42 -17.68 10.50
N ALA A 221 -12.91 -17.43 11.71
CA ALA A 221 -12.59 -16.30 12.60
C ALA A 221 -11.11 -16.20 13.05
N ASN A 222 -10.15 -16.95 12.47
CA ASN A 222 -8.84 -17.15 13.09
C ASN A 222 -7.65 -16.44 12.45
N LYS A 223 -7.83 -15.51 11.49
CA LYS A 223 -6.70 -14.76 10.92
C LYS A 223 -7.04 -13.31 10.67
N GLN A 224 -7.26 -12.55 11.75
CA GLN A 224 -7.33 -11.10 11.65
C GLN A 224 -5.97 -10.53 11.16
N VAL A 225 -6.04 -9.51 10.32
CA VAL A 225 -4.85 -8.75 9.92
C VAL A 225 -4.41 -7.89 11.10
N PHE A 226 -3.10 -7.77 11.27
CA PHE A 226 -2.53 -7.00 12.35
C PHE A 226 -2.89 -5.51 12.18
N GLU A 227 -3.60 -5.00 13.17
CA GLU A 227 -4.09 -3.63 13.21
C GLU A 227 -3.31 -2.84 14.26
N LYS A 228 -2.64 -1.78 13.84
CA LYS A 228 -2.02 -0.79 14.72
C LYS A 228 -2.20 0.59 14.12
N ASP A 229 -2.45 1.55 14.98
CA ASP A 229 -2.46 2.98 14.65
C ASP A 229 -1.03 3.48 14.42
N MET A 230 -0.40 2.96 13.35
CA MET A 230 0.99 3.24 12.99
C MET A 230 1.14 3.28 11.47
N LEU A 231 2.03 4.14 11.00
CA LEU A 231 2.39 4.20 9.58
C LEU A 231 2.99 2.86 9.13
N PHE A 232 2.58 2.40 7.94
CA PHE A 232 3.00 1.13 7.35
C PHE A 232 2.76 -0.10 8.24
N ALA A 233 1.63 -0.15 8.94
CA ALA A 233 1.23 -1.33 9.71
C ALA A 233 1.13 -2.57 8.81
N THR A 234 0.69 -2.40 7.57
CA THR A 234 0.63 -3.41 6.51
C THR A 234 1.69 -3.10 5.46
N LEU A 235 2.68 -3.98 5.30
CA LEU A 235 3.68 -3.93 4.22
C LEU A 235 3.47 -5.05 3.19
N GLU A 236 2.74 -6.08 3.55
CA GLU A 236 2.47 -7.26 2.74
C GLU A 236 1.01 -7.28 2.33
N THR A 237 0.75 -7.70 1.11
CA THR A 237 -0.64 -7.87 0.67
C THR A 237 -1.29 -9.01 1.44
N SER A 238 -2.37 -8.72 2.12
CA SER A 238 -3.22 -9.73 2.76
C SER A 238 -4.45 -9.98 1.89
N VAL A 239 -4.73 -11.24 1.56
CA VAL A 239 -5.92 -11.63 0.79
C VAL A 239 -6.86 -12.40 1.71
N ARG A 240 -8.13 -12.03 1.71
CA ARG A 240 -9.19 -12.68 2.48
C ARG A 240 -10.39 -12.95 1.59
N GLU A 241 -10.97 -14.13 1.74
CA GLU A 241 -12.23 -14.48 1.11
C GLU A 241 -13.39 -13.99 1.97
N ILE A 242 -14.29 -13.25 1.36
CA ILE A 242 -15.52 -12.75 1.96
C ILE A 242 -16.68 -13.50 1.33
N VAL A 243 -17.42 -14.25 2.14
CA VAL A 243 -18.60 -14.99 1.72
C VAL A 243 -19.84 -14.32 2.29
N LEU A 244 -20.67 -13.79 1.42
CA LEU A 244 -21.88 -13.06 1.79
C LEU A 244 -23.05 -14.02 2.11
N PRO A 245 -24.07 -13.57 2.83
CA PRO A 245 -25.24 -14.40 3.14
C PRO A 245 -25.97 -14.95 1.90
N ASP A 246 -25.94 -14.21 0.78
CA ASP A 246 -26.51 -14.58 -0.52
C ASP A 246 -25.58 -15.47 -1.37
N LYS A 247 -24.62 -16.15 -0.75
CA LYS A 247 -23.63 -17.06 -1.37
C LYS A 247 -22.65 -16.39 -2.36
N LYS A 248 -22.78 -15.10 -2.61
CA LYS A 248 -21.78 -14.36 -3.38
C LYS A 248 -20.47 -14.29 -2.60
N GLN A 249 -19.36 -14.41 -3.31
CA GLN A 249 -18.05 -14.38 -2.70
C GLN A 249 -17.08 -13.51 -3.52
N PHE A 250 -16.20 -12.83 -2.84
CA PHE A 250 -15.12 -12.06 -3.45
C PHE A 250 -13.85 -12.12 -2.60
N LEU A 251 -12.72 -11.88 -3.23
CA LEU A 251 -11.44 -11.73 -2.53
C LEU A 251 -11.21 -10.27 -2.19
N LEU A 252 -11.05 -9.97 -0.90
CA LEU A 252 -10.68 -8.66 -0.42
C LEU A 252 -9.17 -8.63 -0.17
N THR A 253 -8.47 -7.66 -0.77
CA THR A 253 -7.02 -7.52 -0.60
C THR A 253 -6.69 -6.21 0.11
N ASP A 254 -5.84 -6.28 1.15
CA ASP A 254 -5.26 -5.11 1.81
C ASP A 254 -3.86 -4.85 1.26
N THR A 255 -3.59 -3.61 0.86
CA THR A 255 -2.32 -3.22 0.24
C THR A 255 -1.51 -2.29 1.15
N VAL A 256 -0.23 -2.12 0.79
CA VAL A 256 0.66 -1.15 1.45
C VAL A 256 0.06 0.26 1.36
N GLY A 257 0.07 0.99 2.49
CA GLY A 257 -0.39 2.39 2.51
C GLY A 257 0.61 3.32 1.81
N PHE A 258 0.09 4.31 1.10
CA PHE A 258 0.90 5.35 0.48
C PHE A 258 1.32 6.41 1.51
N VAL A 259 2.41 7.09 1.23
CA VAL A 259 2.90 8.28 1.97
C VAL A 259 3.36 9.33 0.98
N SER A 260 3.41 10.58 1.44
CA SER A 260 3.96 11.67 0.63
C SER A 260 5.45 11.45 0.34
N LYS A 261 5.91 11.96 -0.81
CA LYS A 261 7.31 11.91 -1.22
C LYS A 261 7.91 10.49 -1.22
N LEU A 262 7.11 9.47 -1.55
CA LEU A 262 7.62 8.11 -1.69
C LEU A 262 8.59 8.07 -2.89
N PRO A 263 9.85 7.64 -2.70
CA PRO A 263 10.82 7.62 -3.80
C PRO A 263 10.37 6.68 -4.92
N HIS A 264 10.48 7.11 -6.19
CA HIS A 264 10.11 6.31 -7.37
C HIS A 264 10.79 4.92 -7.42
N ASN A 265 12.02 4.83 -6.89
CA ASN A 265 12.72 3.54 -6.80
C ASN A 265 12.04 2.58 -5.82
N LEU A 266 11.39 3.09 -4.77
CA LEU A 266 10.59 2.32 -3.82
C LEU A 266 9.26 1.91 -4.44
N VAL A 267 8.55 2.81 -5.11
CA VAL A 267 7.31 2.49 -5.85
C VAL A 267 7.56 1.32 -6.80
N LYS A 268 8.66 1.36 -7.56
CA LYS A 268 9.04 0.26 -8.46
C LYS A 268 9.40 -1.04 -7.73
N ALA A 269 10.03 -0.96 -6.55
CA ALA A 269 10.36 -2.14 -5.76
C ALA A 269 9.11 -2.83 -5.20
N PHE A 270 8.09 -2.05 -4.83
CA PHE A 270 6.81 -2.55 -4.33
C PHE A 270 5.74 -2.77 -5.40
N ARG A 271 6.11 -2.62 -6.68
CA ARG A 271 5.17 -2.84 -7.80
C ARG A 271 4.47 -4.19 -7.68
N SER A 272 5.18 -5.25 -7.30
CA SER A 272 4.59 -6.60 -7.20
C SER A 272 3.59 -6.75 -6.06
N THR A 273 3.70 -5.97 -4.98
CA THR A 273 2.69 -5.92 -3.90
C THR A 273 1.49 -5.08 -4.29
N LEU A 274 1.70 -4.08 -5.16
CA LEU A 274 0.64 -3.23 -5.71
C LEU A 274 0.00 -3.81 -6.98
N GLU A 275 0.58 -4.87 -7.56
CA GLU A 275 -0.02 -5.62 -8.69
C GLU A 275 -1.38 -6.24 -8.32
N GLU A 276 -1.64 -6.53 -7.05
CA GLU A 276 -2.97 -6.97 -6.61
C GLU A 276 -4.02 -5.87 -6.82
N ALA A 277 -3.66 -4.60 -6.65
CA ALA A 277 -4.53 -3.48 -6.98
C ALA A 277 -4.72 -3.32 -8.49
N ALA A 278 -3.68 -3.59 -9.29
CA ALA A 278 -3.76 -3.54 -10.76
C ALA A 278 -4.68 -4.62 -11.35
N GLU A 279 -4.79 -5.76 -10.68
CA GLU A 279 -5.62 -6.90 -11.12
C GLU A 279 -7.01 -6.90 -10.49
N ALA A 280 -7.30 -5.97 -9.57
CA ALA A 280 -8.61 -5.88 -8.94
C ALA A 280 -9.70 -5.48 -9.94
N ASP A 281 -10.90 -6.04 -9.76
CA ASP A 281 -12.09 -5.66 -10.51
C ASP A 281 -12.63 -4.31 -10.04
N VAL A 282 -12.46 -4.00 -8.74
CA VAL A 282 -12.84 -2.74 -8.09
C VAL A 282 -11.79 -2.34 -7.07
N LEU A 283 -11.47 -1.05 -7.02
CA LEU A 283 -10.65 -0.44 -5.98
C LEU A 283 -11.53 0.25 -4.93
N ILE A 284 -11.21 0.06 -3.66
CA ILE A 284 -11.78 0.86 -2.57
C ILE A 284 -10.69 1.82 -2.11
N HIS A 285 -10.82 3.09 -2.47
CA HIS A 285 -9.92 4.13 -2.02
C HIS A 285 -10.33 4.61 -0.62
N VAL A 286 -9.61 4.13 0.38
CA VAL A 286 -9.87 4.45 1.79
C VAL A 286 -9.21 5.77 2.13
N VAL A 287 -10.01 6.73 2.61
CA VAL A 287 -9.62 8.10 2.94
C VAL A 287 -9.93 8.38 4.41
N ASP A 288 -8.98 8.93 5.14
CA ASP A 288 -9.21 9.43 6.51
C ASP A 288 -9.85 10.82 6.44
N VAL A 289 -11.18 10.91 6.53
CA VAL A 289 -11.94 12.16 6.41
C VAL A 289 -11.79 13.08 7.64
N SER A 290 -11.25 12.56 8.74
CA SER A 290 -11.01 13.37 9.95
C SER A 290 -9.76 14.27 9.81
N HIS A 291 -8.93 14.02 8.80
CA HIS A 291 -7.69 14.75 8.59
C HIS A 291 -7.90 15.99 7.71
N GLU A 292 -7.38 17.15 8.13
CA GLU A 292 -7.58 18.43 7.41
C GLU A 292 -7.02 18.43 5.99
N HIS A 293 -6.00 17.61 5.71
CA HIS A 293 -5.33 17.50 4.40
C HIS A 293 -5.70 16.24 3.62
N PHE A 294 -6.89 15.65 3.84
CA PHE A 294 -7.30 14.41 3.17
C PHE A 294 -7.31 14.54 1.63
N ASP A 295 -7.58 15.73 1.06
CA ASP A 295 -7.50 15.97 -0.38
C ASP A 295 -6.08 15.76 -0.94
N ALA A 296 -5.05 16.18 -0.20
CA ALA A 296 -3.65 15.94 -0.58
C ALA A 296 -3.29 14.46 -0.51
N MET A 297 -3.86 13.71 0.45
CA MET A 297 -3.68 12.26 0.56
C MET A 297 -4.36 11.52 -0.60
N ILE A 298 -5.56 11.94 -1.01
CA ILE A 298 -6.25 11.40 -2.19
C ILE A 298 -5.36 11.60 -3.41
N LYS A 299 -4.92 12.83 -3.66
CA LYS A 299 -4.06 13.16 -4.80
C LYS A 299 -2.77 12.32 -4.81
N THR A 300 -2.08 12.16 -3.69
CA THR A 300 -0.87 11.33 -3.58
C THR A 300 -1.15 9.87 -3.93
N THR A 301 -2.29 9.34 -3.51
CA THR A 301 -2.72 7.98 -3.83
C THR A 301 -2.98 7.84 -5.34
N GLU A 302 -3.73 8.77 -5.94
CA GLU A 302 -4.05 8.78 -7.37
C GLU A 302 -2.79 8.90 -8.24
N GLU A 303 -1.88 9.82 -7.90
CA GLU A 303 -0.59 9.97 -8.59
C GLU A 303 0.22 8.67 -8.54
N THR A 304 0.26 8.00 -7.38
CA THR A 304 0.98 6.73 -7.24
C THR A 304 0.32 5.60 -8.02
N LEU A 305 -1.01 5.51 -8.04
CA LEU A 305 -1.74 4.54 -8.88
C LEU A 305 -1.50 4.79 -10.37
N ALA A 306 -1.46 6.06 -10.80
CA ALA A 306 -1.14 6.43 -12.17
C ALA A 306 0.29 6.06 -12.58
N GLU A 307 1.29 6.20 -11.68
CA GLU A 307 2.67 5.73 -11.91
C GLU A 307 2.78 4.21 -12.09
N LEU A 308 1.80 3.47 -11.60
CA LEU A 308 1.70 2.01 -11.71
C LEU A 308 0.84 1.56 -12.90
N ASP A 309 0.37 2.48 -13.74
CA ASP A 309 -0.56 2.24 -14.85
C ASP A 309 -1.92 1.67 -14.38
N ILE A 310 -2.37 2.02 -13.16
CA ILE A 310 -3.67 1.60 -12.60
C ILE A 310 -4.66 2.77 -12.72
N THR A 311 -5.27 2.94 -13.90
CA THR A 311 -6.16 4.08 -14.18
C THR A 311 -7.56 3.67 -14.63
N ASP A 312 -7.76 2.43 -15.12
CA ASP A 312 -8.99 2.00 -15.79
C ASP A 312 -9.91 1.14 -14.90
N ARG A 313 -9.73 1.20 -13.58
CA ARG A 313 -10.53 0.41 -12.63
C ARG A 313 -11.62 1.26 -11.99
N PRO A 314 -12.84 0.72 -11.77
CA PRO A 314 -13.84 1.38 -10.96
C PRO A 314 -13.30 1.65 -9.55
N ILE A 315 -13.59 2.84 -9.01
CA ILE A 315 -13.12 3.25 -7.67
C ILE A 315 -14.31 3.61 -6.80
N ILE A 316 -14.41 2.97 -5.63
CA ILE A 316 -15.31 3.36 -4.56
C ILE A 316 -14.49 4.18 -3.55
N PHE A 317 -14.89 5.43 -3.28
CA PHE A 317 -14.26 6.25 -2.24
C PHE A 317 -14.88 5.96 -0.88
N ALA A 318 -14.10 5.37 0.02
CA ALA A 318 -14.50 5.08 1.39
C ALA A 318 -13.91 6.14 2.33
N TYR A 319 -14.68 7.19 2.63
CA TYR A 319 -14.34 8.25 3.59
C TYR A 319 -14.53 7.71 5.01
N ASN A 320 -13.47 7.09 5.51
CA ASN A 320 -13.42 6.41 6.81
C ASN A 320 -13.09 7.38 7.95
N LYS A 321 -13.24 6.91 9.18
CA LYS A 321 -13.07 7.69 10.42
C LYS A 321 -14.03 8.88 10.53
N ALA A 322 -15.23 8.76 9.95
CA ALA A 322 -16.24 9.79 10.00
C ALA A 322 -16.73 10.08 11.45
N ASP A 323 -16.53 9.14 12.38
CA ASP A 323 -16.73 9.28 13.82
C ASP A 323 -15.83 10.34 14.48
N LEU A 324 -14.66 10.59 13.89
CA LEU A 324 -13.71 11.59 14.38
C LEU A 324 -13.85 12.95 13.67
N ALA A 325 -14.60 13.00 12.54
CA ALA A 325 -14.76 14.21 11.76
C ALA A 325 -15.88 15.10 12.29
N THR A 326 -15.64 16.39 12.38
CA THR A 326 -16.66 17.37 12.79
C THR A 326 -17.64 17.65 11.65
N ASN A 327 -18.96 17.59 11.95
CA ASN A 327 -20.04 17.92 11.00
C ASN A 327 -20.16 16.98 9.78
N VAL A 328 -19.68 15.76 9.86
CA VAL A 328 -19.89 14.73 8.83
C VAL A 328 -21.02 13.80 9.27
N MET A 329 -22.06 13.69 8.43
CA MET A 329 -23.11 12.68 8.64
C MET A 329 -22.63 11.34 8.08
N PHE A 330 -22.76 10.26 8.87
CA PHE A 330 -22.49 8.90 8.46
C PHE A 330 -23.45 7.89 9.13
N PRO A 331 -23.77 6.73 8.51
CA PRO A 331 -23.34 6.36 7.15
C PRO A 331 -24.06 7.18 6.08
N ARG A 332 -23.36 7.63 5.04
CA ARG A 332 -23.95 8.40 3.94
C ARG A 332 -23.28 8.03 2.62
N ARG A 333 -24.07 7.61 1.64
CA ARG A 333 -23.62 7.33 0.28
C ARG A 333 -23.91 8.52 -0.65
N GLU A 334 -22.96 8.87 -1.51
CA GLU A 334 -23.07 9.87 -2.57
C GLU A 334 -22.41 9.34 -3.85
N GLY A 335 -23.21 8.71 -4.74
CA GLY A 335 -22.66 8.03 -5.93
C GLY A 335 -21.71 6.90 -5.52
N ASP A 336 -20.46 6.96 -6.00
CA ASP A 336 -19.40 6.01 -5.65
C ASP A 336 -18.61 6.40 -4.39
N SER A 337 -19.13 7.32 -3.60
CA SER A 337 -18.54 7.77 -2.33
C SER A 337 -19.39 7.33 -1.16
N LEU A 338 -18.74 6.86 -0.09
CA LEU A 338 -19.39 6.44 1.16
C LEU A 338 -18.65 6.99 2.36
N TYR A 339 -19.35 7.71 3.24
CA TYR A 339 -18.86 8.12 4.56
C TYR A 339 -19.20 7.05 5.58
N LEU A 340 -18.19 6.54 6.29
CA LEU A 340 -18.33 5.43 7.22
C LEU A 340 -17.37 5.52 8.41
N SER A 341 -17.61 4.70 9.42
CA SER A 341 -16.65 4.41 10.50
C SER A 341 -16.44 2.90 10.58
N ALA A 342 -15.29 2.44 10.12
CA ALA A 342 -14.92 1.02 10.21
C ALA A 342 -14.71 0.57 11.66
N ARG A 343 -14.34 1.50 12.56
CA ARG A 343 -14.15 1.23 13.99
C ARG A 343 -15.47 0.97 14.71
N GLU A 344 -16.55 1.65 14.28
CA GLU A 344 -17.89 1.53 14.86
C GLU A 344 -18.78 0.57 14.06
N ASP A 345 -18.22 -0.16 13.10
CA ASP A 345 -18.94 -1.05 12.15
C ASP A 345 -20.09 -0.33 11.40
N THR A 346 -20.03 1.01 11.33
CA THR A 346 -21.12 1.81 10.75
C THR A 346 -20.86 2.10 9.27
N GLY A 347 -21.77 1.65 8.40
CA GLY A 347 -21.69 1.85 6.95
C GLY A 347 -21.04 0.69 6.18
N LEU A 348 -20.59 -0.38 6.85
CA LEU A 348 -19.98 -1.54 6.17
C LEU A 348 -20.98 -2.31 5.28
N GLU A 349 -22.24 -2.41 5.68
CA GLU A 349 -23.27 -3.04 4.84
C GLU A 349 -23.48 -2.25 3.53
N LEU A 350 -23.52 -0.91 3.60
CA LEU A 350 -23.60 -0.07 2.41
C LEU A 350 -22.37 -0.23 1.51
N LEU A 351 -21.18 -0.38 2.10
CA LEU A 351 -19.96 -0.65 1.32
C LEU A 351 -20.04 -1.98 0.58
N ILE A 352 -20.59 -3.02 1.22
CA ILE A 352 -20.83 -4.32 0.59
C ILE A 352 -21.84 -4.20 -0.56
N GLU A 353 -22.92 -3.44 -0.38
CA GLU A 353 -23.89 -3.18 -1.46
C GLU A 353 -23.22 -2.49 -2.66
N MET A 354 -22.38 -1.46 -2.42
CA MET A 354 -21.63 -0.80 -3.47
C MET A 354 -20.66 -1.76 -4.17
N ILE A 355 -19.96 -2.61 -3.42
CA ILE A 355 -19.10 -3.65 -4.00
C ILE A 355 -19.93 -4.57 -4.91
N LYS A 356 -21.11 -5.05 -4.42
CA LYS A 356 -21.99 -5.91 -5.19
C LYS A 356 -22.43 -5.30 -6.51
N GLU A 357 -22.73 -4.01 -6.52
CA GLU A 357 -23.11 -3.27 -7.72
C GLU A 357 -22.00 -3.25 -8.79
N HIS A 358 -20.73 -3.27 -8.38
CA HIS A 358 -19.60 -3.22 -9.31
C HIS A 358 -19.12 -4.61 -9.77
N VAL A 359 -19.14 -5.62 -8.89
CA VAL A 359 -18.47 -6.90 -9.19
C VAL A 359 -19.43 -8.06 -9.52
N PHE A 360 -20.74 -7.92 -9.28
CA PHE A 360 -21.72 -8.98 -9.54
C PHE A 360 -22.78 -8.58 -10.59
N ASN A 361 -22.38 -7.80 -11.59
CA ASN A 361 -23.27 -7.33 -12.66
C ASN A 361 -23.80 -8.45 -13.58
N ASP A 362 -23.13 -9.60 -13.60
CA ASP A 362 -23.49 -10.76 -14.39
C ASP A 362 -24.56 -11.66 -13.75
N TYR A 363 -24.89 -11.40 -12.47
CA TYR A 363 -25.93 -12.15 -11.77
C TYR A 363 -27.32 -11.72 -12.24
N LYS A 364 -28.15 -12.71 -12.57
CA LYS A 364 -29.55 -12.50 -12.94
C LYS A 364 -30.46 -13.47 -12.19
N THR A 365 -31.62 -12.98 -11.81
CA THR A 365 -32.65 -13.85 -11.24
C THR A 365 -33.31 -14.67 -12.35
N VAL A 366 -33.21 -15.97 -12.28
CA VAL A 366 -33.82 -16.93 -13.22
C VAL A 366 -34.59 -18.01 -12.48
N THR A 367 -35.59 -18.58 -13.14
CA THR A 367 -36.34 -19.70 -12.61
C THR A 367 -35.90 -20.98 -13.31
N PHE A 368 -35.41 -21.94 -12.51
CA PHE A 368 -35.06 -23.27 -12.97
C PHE A 368 -36.22 -24.24 -12.67
N VAL A 369 -36.61 -25.04 -13.65
CA VAL A 369 -37.55 -26.17 -13.50
C VAL A 369 -36.73 -27.45 -13.64
N ILE A 370 -36.45 -28.11 -12.52
CA ILE A 370 -35.51 -29.22 -12.45
C ILE A 370 -36.27 -30.52 -12.20
N PRO A 371 -36.20 -31.49 -13.14
CA PRO A 371 -36.85 -32.79 -12.98
C PRO A 371 -36.39 -33.49 -11.68
N PHE A 372 -37.28 -34.32 -11.07
CA PHE A 372 -37.02 -34.98 -9.79
C PHE A 372 -35.81 -35.94 -9.82
N ASP A 373 -35.44 -36.46 -10.98
CA ASP A 373 -34.26 -37.31 -11.19
C ASP A 373 -32.92 -36.54 -11.22
N ARG A 374 -32.97 -35.20 -11.26
CA ARG A 374 -31.80 -34.30 -11.27
C ARG A 374 -31.61 -33.61 -9.92
N GLY A 375 -31.70 -34.34 -8.83
CA GLY A 375 -31.46 -33.83 -7.48
C GLY A 375 -30.03 -33.31 -7.29
N ASP A 376 -29.09 -33.75 -8.12
CA ASP A 376 -27.72 -33.24 -8.19
C ASP A 376 -27.68 -31.72 -8.49
N VAL A 377 -28.52 -31.25 -9.42
CA VAL A 377 -28.61 -29.83 -9.81
C VAL A 377 -29.27 -29.01 -8.70
N VAL A 378 -30.34 -29.55 -8.07
CA VAL A 378 -31.00 -28.90 -6.94
C VAL A 378 -30.02 -28.71 -5.77
N SER A 379 -29.23 -29.74 -5.41
CA SER A 379 -28.22 -29.65 -4.35
C SER A 379 -27.15 -28.62 -4.68
N TYR A 380 -26.63 -28.67 -5.91
CA TYR A 380 -25.61 -27.74 -6.35
C TYR A 380 -26.05 -26.26 -6.24
N LEU A 381 -27.26 -25.93 -6.76
CA LEU A 381 -27.79 -24.57 -6.71
C LEU A 381 -28.08 -24.13 -5.27
N ASN A 382 -28.56 -25.00 -4.40
CA ASN A 382 -28.76 -24.67 -2.98
C ASN A 382 -27.45 -24.44 -2.22
N GLU A 383 -26.36 -25.09 -2.63
CA GLU A 383 -25.04 -24.93 -2.00
C GLU A 383 -24.28 -23.72 -2.51
N ASN A 384 -24.39 -23.41 -3.84
CA ASN A 384 -23.50 -22.46 -4.51
C ASN A 384 -24.19 -21.19 -5.02
N ALA A 385 -25.55 -21.12 -5.02
CA ALA A 385 -26.27 -19.96 -5.51
C ALA A 385 -27.29 -19.44 -4.48
N ASP A 386 -27.74 -18.21 -4.68
CA ASP A 386 -28.75 -17.57 -3.84
C ASP A 386 -30.15 -18.01 -4.29
N VAL A 387 -30.72 -19.03 -3.60
CA VAL A 387 -32.05 -19.54 -3.86
C VAL A 387 -33.07 -18.68 -3.13
N LEU A 388 -33.83 -17.90 -3.89
CA LEU A 388 -34.85 -16.97 -3.38
C LEU A 388 -36.16 -17.69 -3.00
N GLU A 389 -36.58 -18.67 -3.85
CA GLU A 389 -37.82 -19.41 -3.66
C GLU A 389 -37.66 -20.86 -4.12
N THR A 390 -38.31 -21.77 -3.42
CA THR A 390 -38.40 -23.20 -3.78
C THR A 390 -39.84 -23.63 -3.80
N ALA A 391 -40.30 -24.20 -4.92
CA ALA A 391 -41.62 -24.82 -5.06
C ALA A 391 -41.47 -26.20 -5.67
N TYR A 392 -42.47 -27.04 -5.44
CA TYR A 392 -42.55 -28.39 -5.99
C TYR A 392 -43.79 -28.47 -6.87
N GLU A 393 -43.61 -28.71 -8.15
CA GLU A 393 -44.65 -28.81 -9.16
C GLU A 393 -44.67 -30.19 -9.80
N ASN A 394 -45.67 -30.48 -10.65
CA ASN A 394 -45.79 -31.79 -11.28
C ASN A 394 -44.58 -32.14 -12.18
N GLU A 395 -43.89 -31.14 -12.71
CA GLU A 395 -42.76 -31.29 -13.63
C GLU A 395 -41.41 -31.41 -12.93
N GLY A 396 -41.35 -31.08 -11.62
CA GLY A 396 -40.11 -31.13 -10.88
C GLY A 396 -40.00 -30.09 -9.74
N THR A 397 -38.79 -29.83 -9.30
CA THR A 397 -38.47 -28.78 -8.33
C THR A 397 -38.25 -27.46 -9.06
N VAL A 398 -39.03 -26.45 -8.70
CA VAL A 398 -38.91 -25.08 -9.24
C VAL A 398 -38.07 -24.25 -8.27
N LEU A 399 -36.93 -23.74 -8.74
CA LEU A 399 -36.06 -22.88 -7.98
C LEU A 399 -35.98 -21.51 -8.64
N ARG A 400 -36.33 -20.45 -7.92
CA ARG A 400 -36.04 -19.08 -8.32
C ARG A 400 -34.71 -18.69 -7.72
N VAL A 401 -33.69 -18.47 -8.56
CA VAL A 401 -32.28 -18.35 -8.14
C VAL A 401 -31.67 -17.09 -8.73
N ASN A 402 -30.94 -16.38 -7.92
CA ASN A 402 -30.04 -15.33 -8.41
C ASN A 402 -28.70 -15.99 -8.79
N ALA A 403 -28.53 -16.29 -10.09
CA ALA A 403 -27.47 -17.12 -10.62
C ALA A 403 -26.48 -16.32 -11.51
N GLN A 404 -25.20 -16.64 -11.40
CA GLN A 404 -24.15 -16.10 -12.26
C GLN A 404 -24.26 -16.67 -13.68
N GLU A 405 -23.60 -16.03 -14.65
CA GLU A 405 -23.66 -16.41 -16.05
C GLU A 405 -23.21 -17.84 -16.31
N SER A 406 -22.13 -18.29 -15.67
CA SER A 406 -21.60 -19.66 -15.79
C SER A 406 -22.63 -20.72 -15.36
N ASP A 407 -23.37 -20.50 -14.27
CA ASP A 407 -24.40 -21.41 -13.81
C ASP A 407 -25.64 -21.40 -14.74
N ARG A 408 -26.00 -20.21 -15.25
CA ARG A 408 -27.09 -20.09 -16.23
C ARG A 408 -26.74 -20.80 -17.54
N MET A 409 -25.48 -20.73 -18.00
CA MET A 409 -25.04 -21.47 -19.18
C MET A 409 -25.00 -22.99 -18.92
N LYS A 410 -24.42 -23.40 -17.78
CA LYS A 410 -24.26 -24.80 -17.41
C LYS A 410 -25.62 -25.54 -17.28
N TYR A 411 -26.61 -24.86 -16.76
CA TYR A 411 -27.94 -25.41 -16.49
C TYR A 411 -29.04 -24.79 -17.37
N ALA A 412 -28.66 -24.24 -18.54
CA ALA A 412 -29.57 -23.57 -19.47
C ALA A 412 -30.80 -24.43 -19.86
N ALA A 413 -30.62 -25.76 -19.93
CA ALA A 413 -31.71 -26.70 -20.27
C ALA A 413 -32.86 -26.72 -19.23
N PHE A 414 -32.63 -26.22 -18.02
CA PHE A 414 -33.61 -26.19 -16.94
C PHE A 414 -34.19 -24.79 -16.70
N ILE A 415 -33.79 -23.76 -17.47
CA ILE A 415 -34.33 -22.41 -17.33
C ILE A 415 -35.71 -22.33 -17.96
N SER A 416 -36.70 -21.82 -17.22
CA SER A 416 -38.07 -21.63 -17.68
C SER A 416 -38.16 -20.58 -18.79
N GLU A 417 -38.95 -20.83 -19.84
CA GLU A 417 -39.16 -19.92 -20.97
C GLU A 417 -39.77 -18.57 -20.58
N ASP A 418 -40.52 -18.50 -19.47
CA ASP A 418 -41.09 -17.24 -18.97
C ASP A 418 -40.03 -16.24 -18.52
N THR A 419 -38.84 -16.70 -18.09
CA THR A 419 -37.73 -15.85 -17.68
C THR A 419 -36.96 -15.29 -18.86
N GLN A 420 -37.05 -15.88 -20.05
CA GLN A 420 -36.37 -15.42 -21.28
C GLN A 420 -36.99 -14.15 -21.89
N LYS A 421 -38.17 -13.70 -21.44
CA LYS A 421 -38.90 -12.56 -22.00
C LYS A 421 -38.66 -11.23 -21.25
N GLU A 422 -38.03 -11.25 -20.07
CA GLU A 422 -37.76 -10.07 -19.24
C GLU A 422 -36.29 -9.56 -19.26
N GLY A 423 -35.44 -10.10 -20.12
CA GLY A 423 -34.01 -9.77 -20.22
C GLY A 423 -33.60 -8.89 -21.37
#